data_d12723add7e18dbbde020b8c5974ae1c
#
_entry.id   d12723add7e18dbbde020b8c5974ae1c
#
_cell.length_a   1.000
_cell.length_b   1.000
_cell.length_c   1.000
_cell.angle_alpha   90.00
_cell.angle_beta   90.00
_cell.angle_gamma   90.00
#
_symmetry.space_group_name_H-M   'P 1'
#
loop_
_entity.id
_entity.type
_entity.pdbx_description
1 polymer ?
#
loop_
_entity_poly.entity_id
_entity_poly.type
_entity_poly.pdbx_seq_one_letter_code
_entity_poly.pdbx_strand_id
1 'polypeptide(L)'
;MQPHPDRGKIVVNCAVITVSDTRSHLTDKSGQLIQQLLLNASRAVGYYTIIKDEPTQITSQLQALNNIDVVIFNGGTGIAPRDTTYDAIASLLDKTLPGFGELFRYLSYQEIGSRAIASRAICGVYQNILVFSLPGSSNAVKLAMEQLILPEIEHLVSQLRA
;
A
#
# COMPACT_ATOMS: atom_id res chain seq x y z
N MET A 1 25.38 -4.93 8.95
CA MET A 1 24.21 -4.81 9.84
C MET A 1 23.41 -6.09 9.67
N GLN A 2 23.04 -6.78 10.76
CA GLN A 2 22.15 -7.94 10.67
C GLN A 2 20.72 -7.49 10.94
N PRO A 3 19.72 -8.04 10.21
CA PRO A 3 18.32 -7.76 10.47
C PRO A 3 17.93 -8.20 11.89
N HIS A 4 16.96 -7.52 12.48
CA HIS A 4 16.36 -7.98 13.74
C HIS A 4 15.65 -9.33 13.49
N PRO A 5 15.74 -10.29 14.44
CA PRO A 5 15.05 -11.57 14.28
C PRO A 5 13.52 -11.38 14.30
N ASP A 6 12.83 -12.10 13.43
CA ASP A 6 11.36 -12.10 13.39
C ASP A 6 10.77 -12.77 14.64
N ARG A 7 9.70 -12.21 15.16
CA ARG A 7 8.94 -12.73 16.31
C ARG A 7 7.90 -13.77 15.84
N GLY A 8 8.34 -14.90 15.28
CA GLY A 8 7.43 -15.98 14.90
C GLY A 8 6.38 -15.60 13.84
N LYS A 9 5.62 -16.58 13.36
CA LYS A 9 4.53 -16.34 12.40
C LYS A 9 3.33 -15.67 13.08
N ILE A 10 2.87 -14.57 12.52
CA ILE A 10 1.66 -13.87 12.95
C ILE A 10 0.60 -13.89 11.86
N VAL A 11 -0.66 -13.88 12.26
CA VAL A 11 -1.77 -13.68 11.33
C VAL A 11 -1.87 -12.20 11.03
N VAL A 12 -1.85 -11.84 9.73
CA VAL A 12 -1.98 -10.47 9.24
C VAL A 12 -3.25 -10.38 8.42
N ASN A 13 -4.15 -9.50 8.83
CA ASN A 13 -5.40 -9.21 8.12
C ASN A 13 -5.25 -7.93 7.31
N CYS A 14 -5.45 -8.04 6.00
CA CYS A 14 -5.21 -6.95 5.06
C CYS A 14 -6.49 -6.39 4.48
N ALA A 15 -6.49 -5.09 4.21
CA ALA A 15 -7.45 -4.40 3.36
C ALA A 15 -6.79 -3.96 2.06
N VAL A 16 -7.53 -4.03 0.96
CA VAL A 16 -7.11 -3.53 -0.35
C VAL A 16 -8.11 -2.48 -0.81
N ILE A 17 -7.64 -1.28 -1.08
CA ILE A 17 -8.47 -0.16 -1.52
C ILE A 17 -7.91 0.38 -2.83
N THR A 18 -8.63 0.16 -3.91
CA THR A 18 -8.29 0.75 -5.21
C THR A 18 -8.93 2.11 -5.34
N VAL A 19 -8.12 3.09 -5.69
CA VAL A 19 -8.57 4.47 -5.91
C VAL A 19 -8.61 4.73 -7.40
N SER A 20 -9.83 4.88 -7.94
CA SER A 20 -10.03 5.08 -9.38
C SER A 20 -11.41 5.64 -9.67
N ASP A 21 -11.48 6.61 -10.58
CA ASP A 21 -12.73 7.17 -11.07
C ASP A 21 -13.40 6.31 -12.15
N THR A 22 -12.68 5.36 -12.73
CA THR A 22 -13.10 4.64 -13.95
C THR A 22 -13.14 3.12 -13.82
N ARG A 23 -12.45 2.55 -12.83
CA ARG A 23 -12.40 1.09 -12.67
C ARG A 23 -13.65 0.54 -11.99
N SER A 24 -13.95 -0.70 -12.34
CA SER A 24 -14.94 -1.54 -11.65
C SER A 24 -14.24 -2.79 -11.09
N HIS A 25 -14.93 -3.59 -10.30
CA HIS A 25 -14.40 -4.87 -9.81
C HIS A 25 -13.90 -5.79 -10.94
N LEU A 26 -14.53 -5.75 -12.12
CA LEU A 26 -14.13 -6.55 -13.28
C LEU A 26 -12.88 -6.01 -13.99
N THR A 27 -12.61 -4.72 -13.89
CA THR A 27 -11.52 -4.05 -14.62
C THR A 27 -10.34 -3.67 -13.72
N ASP A 28 -10.44 -3.87 -12.41
CA ASP A 28 -9.41 -3.52 -11.43
C ASP A 28 -8.30 -4.59 -11.37
N LYS A 29 -7.47 -4.61 -12.39
CA LYS A 29 -6.36 -5.57 -12.48
C LYS A 29 -5.34 -5.43 -11.36
N SER A 30 -5.03 -4.22 -10.94
CA SER A 30 -4.04 -3.97 -9.87
C SER A 30 -4.57 -4.39 -8.49
N GLY A 31 -5.82 -4.06 -8.16
CA GLY A 31 -6.43 -4.50 -6.90
C GLY A 31 -6.60 -6.02 -6.83
N GLN A 32 -7.00 -6.66 -7.94
CA GLN A 32 -7.06 -8.12 -8.04
C GLN A 32 -5.66 -8.76 -7.85
N LEU A 33 -4.63 -8.17 -8.46
CA LEU A 33 -3.25 -8.64 -8.31
C LEU A 33 -2.77 -8.56 -6.85
N ILE A 34 -3.03 -7.44 -6.15
CA ILE A 34 -2.69 -7.32 -4.73
C ILE A 34 -3.34 -8.42 -3.92
N GLN A 35 -4.65 -8.62 -4.10
CA GLN A 35 -5.40 -9.66 -3.38
C GLN A 35 -4.82 -11.06 -3.64
N GLN A 36 -4.53 -11.38 -4.90
CA GLN A 36 -3.94 -12.67 -5.27
C GLN A 36 -2.57 -12.89 -4.63
N LEU A 37 -1.70 -11.87 -4.64
CA LEU A 37 -0.37 -11.96 -4.05
C LEU A 37 -0.44 -12.12 -2.52
N LEU A 38 -1.35 -11.42 -1.85
CA LEU A 38 -1.59 -11.58 -0.41
C LEU A 38 -2.06 -13.00 -0.08
N LEU A 39 -3.06 -13.51 -0.79
CA LEU A 39 -3.60 -14.86 -0.58
C LEU A 39 -2.55 -15.94 -0.85
N ASN A 40 -1.76 -15.81 -1.92
CA ASN A 40 -0.67 -16.74 -2.23
C ASN A 40 0.42 -16.75 -1.15
N ALA A 41 0.61 -15.62 -0.46
CA ALA A 41 1.52 -15.51 0.69
C ALA A 41 0.85 -15.88 2.02
N SER A 42 -0.34 -16.50 2.00
CA SER A 42 -1.11 -16.88 3.19
C SER A 42 -1.49 -15.70 4.10
N ARG A 43 -1.76 -14.53 3.50
CA ARG A 43 -2.31 -13.36 4.20
C ARG A 43 -3.82 -13.29 3.98
N ALA A 44 -4.56 -12.98 5.04
CA ALA A 44 -5.99 -12.78 4.94
C ALA A 44 -6.30 -11.44 4.24
N VAL A 45 -7.29 -11.45 3.35
CA VAL A 45 -7.88 -10.24 2.78
C VAL A 45 -9.26 -10.05 3.38
N GLY A 46 -9.35 -9.25 4.44
CA GLY A 46 -10.58 -9.01 5.18
C GLY A 46 -11.50 -7.95 4.55
N TYR A 47 -10.95 -7.10 3.68
CA TYR A 47 -11.71 -6.03 3.04
C TYR A 47 -11.13 -5.67 1.67
N TYR A 48 -12.00 -5.47 0.69
CA TYR A 48 -11.64 -4.94 -0.63
C TYR A 48 -12.73 -4.01 -1.15
N THR A 49 -12.32 -2.84 -1.64
CA THR A 49 -13.23 -1.90 -2.29
C THR A 49 -12.53 -1.05 -3.34
N ILE A 50 -13.34 -0.40 -4.17
CA ILE A 50 -12.90 0.64 -5.12
C ILE A 50 -13.61 1.92 -4.72
N ILE A 51 -12.84 3.00 -4.58
CA ILE A 51 -13.34 4.33 -4.27
C ILE A 51 -12.88 5.34 -5.32
N LYS A 52 -13.53 6.48 -5.37
CA LYS A 52 -13.09 7.60 -6.20
C LYS A 52 -11.89 8.30 -5.58
N ASP A 53 -11.07 8.96 -6.42
CA ASP A 53 -9.94 9.76 -5.97
C ASP A 53 -10.43 11.10 -5.38
N GLU A 54 -11.00 11.01 -4.18
CA GLU A 54 -11.53 12.11 -3.39
C GLU A 54 -10.92 12.03 -1.98
N PRO A 55 -10.25 13.08 -1.47
CA PRO A 55 -9.63 13.06 -0.15
C PRO A 55 -10.58 12.63 0.97
N THR A 56 -11.86 13.08 0.89
CA THR A 56 -12.88 12.71 1.88
C THR A 56 -13.21 11.22 1.86
N GLN A 57 -13.27 10.58 0.69
CA GLN A 57 -13.50 9.13 0.58
C GLN A 57 -12.30 8.33 1.10
N ILE A 58 -11.09 8.76 0.78
CA ILE A 58 -9.87 8.13 1.25
C ILE A 58 -9.80 8.18 2.78
N THR A 59 -10.04 9.35 3.36
CA THR A 59 -10.07 9.54 4.81
C THR A 59 -11.15 8.69 5.47
N SER A 60 -12.38 8.73 4.95
CA SER A 60 -13.51 7.97 5.51
C SER A 60 -13.26 6.46 5.46
N GLN A 61 -12.69 5.94 4.37
CA GLN A 61 -12.37 4.53 4.26
C GLN A 61 -11.31 4.11 5.28
N LEU A 62 -10.24 4.88 5.43
CA LEU A 62 -9.20 4.58 6.41
C LEU A 62 -9.74 4.60 7.84
N GLN A 63 -10.59 5.56 8.18
CA GLN A 63 -11.21 5.67 9.50
C GLN A 63 -12.23 4.56 9.80
N ALA A 64 -12.87 4.01 8.76
CA ALA A 64 -13.87 2.95 8.91
C ALA A 64 -13.27 1.54 9.05
N LEU A 65 -11.96 1.36 8.83
CA LEU A 65 -11.32 0.05 8.92
C LEU A 65 -11.31 -0.45 10.37
N ASN A 66 -11.80 -1.68 10.57
CA ASN A 66 -11.80 -2.36 11.85
C ASN A 66 -11.18 -3.75 11.69
N ASN A 67 -10.42 -4.18 12.67
CA ASN A 67 -9.74 -5.50 12.68
C ASN A 67 -8.84 -5.71 11.45
N ILE A 68 -8.23 -4.64 10.96
CA ILE A 68 -7.26 -4.63 9.87
C ILE A 68 -5.89 -4.25 10.42
N ASP A 69 -4.87 -5.00 10.06
CA ASP A 69 -3.48 -4.73 10.44
C ASP A 69 -2.77 -3.90 9.38
N VAL A 70 -3.10 -4.15 8.11
CA VAL A 70 -2.45 -3.53 6.96
C VAL A 70 -3.49 -3.09 5.94
N VAL A 71 -3.37 -1.89 5.43
CA VAL A 71 -4.15 -1.42 4.29
C VAL A 71 -3.22 -1.03 3.13
N ILE A 72 -3.58 -1.48 1.95
CA ILE A 72 -2.86 -1.18 0.72
C ILE A 72 -3.80 -0.39 -0.20
N PHE A 73 -3.53 0.90 -0.34
CA PHE A 73 -4.13 1.75 -1.34
C PHE A 73 -3.36 1.64 -2.65
N ASN A 74 -4.05 1.59 -3.77
CA ASN A 74 -3.42 1.67 -5.08
C ASN A 74 -4.21 2.59 -6.02
N GLY A 75 -3.49 3.48 -6.69
CA GLY A 75 -4.05 4.51 -7.56
C GLY A 75 -4.01 5.91 -6.96
N GLY A 76 -4.25 6.93 -7.78
CA GLY A 76 -4.34 8.33 -7.39
C GLY A 76 -3.04 8.95 -6.85
N THR A 77 -1.88 8.41 -7.21
CA THR A 77 -0.58 8.88 -6.69
C THR A 77 0.20 9.75 -7.68
N GLY A 78 -0.34 10.05 -8.84
CA GLY A 78 0.29 10.89 -9.85
C GLY A 78 0.40 12.36 -9.44
N ILE A 79 0.84 13.21 -10.38
CA ILE A 79 1.04 14.64 -10.18
C ILE A 79 -0.06 15.49 -10.84
N ALA A 80 -1.05 14.84 -11.44
CA ALA A 80 -2.20 15.58 -11.96
C ALA A 80 -3.04 16.19 -10.83
N PRO A 81 -3.72 17.31 -11.06
CA PRO A 81 -4.59 17.91 -10.01
C PRO A 81 -5.65 16.95 -9.46
N ARG A 82 -6.03 15.94 -10.25
CA ARG A 82 -7.00 14.91 -9.87
C ARG A 82 -6.41 13.83 -8.95
N ASP A 83 -5.10 13.63 -8.96
CA ASP A 83 -4.43 12.63 -8.15
C ASP A 83 -4.23 13.17 -6.73
N THR A 84 -5.09 12.73 -5.79
CA THR A 84 -5.09 13.26 -4.42
C THR A 84 -4.70 12.22 -3.36
N THR A 85 -4.62 10.94 -3.73
CA THR A 85 -4.46 9.83 -2.78
C THR A 85 -3.18 9.93 -1.96
N TYR A 86 -2.04 10.16 -2.61
CA TYR A 86 -0.76 10.24 -1.89
C TYR A 86 -0.78 11.33 -0.82
N ASP A 87 -1.23 12.52 -1.18
CA ASP A 87 -1.21 13.69 -0.29
C ASP A 87 -2.24 13.54 0.85
N ALA A 88 -3.41 12.99 0.55
CA ALA A 88 -4.43 12.69 1.56
C ALA A 88 -3.92 11.69 2.59
N ILE A 89 -3.31 10.59 2.15
CA ILE A 89 -2.75 9.57 3.05
C ILE A 89 -1.57 10.16 3.85
N ALA A 90 -0.64 10.84 3.19
CA ALA A 90 0.52 11.44 3.86
C ALA A 90 0.12 12.37 5.02
N SER A 91 -0.99 13.11 4.87
CA SER A 91 -1.50 14.01 5.91
C SER A 91 -2.12 13.29 7.12
N LEU A 92 -2.51 12.03 6.97
CA LEU A 92 -3.17 11.24 8.02
C LEU A 92 -2.20 10.38 8.83
N LEU A 93 -1.00 10.10 8.31
CA LEU A 93 -0.06 9.20 8.97
C LEU A 93 0.48 9.78 10.27
N ASP A 94 0.43 9.00 11.35
CA ASP A 94 1.06 9.32 12.64
C ASP A 94 2.58 9.22 12.55
N LYS A 95 3.06 8.27 11.76
CA LYS A 95 4.49 8.04 11.47
C LYS A 95 4.66 7.66 10.02
N THR A 96 5.70 8.16 9.38
CA THR A 96 6.09 7.80 8.01
C THR A 96 7.30 6.88 8.03
N LEU A 97 7.33 5.88 7.15
CA LEU A 97 8.49 5.04 6.87
C LEU A 97 9.14 5.47 5.55
N PRO A 98 10.05 6.46 5.56
CA PRO A 98 10.61 7.03 4.32
C PRO A 98 11.34 6.01 3.47
N GLY A 99 12.00 5.04 4.12
CA GLY A 99 12.74 3.97 3.44
C GLY A 99 11.92 3.17 2.44
N PHE A 100 10.61 3.02 2.67
CA PHE A 100 9.73 2.37 1.70
C PHE A 100 9.70 3.12 0.36
N GLY A 101 9.44 4.42 0.39
CA GLY A 101 9.41 5.24 -0.82
C GLY A 101 10.77 5.36 -1.50
N GLU A 102 11.85 5.41 -0.72
CA GLU A 102 13.23 5.44 -1.24
C GLU A 102 13.56 4.14 -1.99
N LEU A 103 13.31 3.00 -1.39
CA LEU A 103 13.56 1.69 -2.01
C LEU A 103 12.63 1.46 -3.22
N PHE A 104 11.37 1.84 -3.12
CA PHE A 104 10.43 1.72 -4.23
C PHE A 104 10.89 2.53 -5.45
N ARG A 105 11.33 3.78 -5.27
CA ARG A 105 11.86 4.60 -6.37
C ARG A 105 13.17 4.07 -6.92
N TYR A 106 14.06 3.56 -6.07
CA TYR A 106 15.30 2.94 -6.51
C TYR A 106 15.04 1.72 -7.41
N LEU A 107 14.17 0.81 -6.98
CA LEU A 107 13.78 -0.36 -7.77
C LEU A 107 13.04 0.04 -9.06
N SER A 108 12.14 1.03 -8.97
CA SER A 108 11.46 1.58 -10.14
C SER A 108 12.44 2.18 -11.15
N TYR A 109 13.50 2.86 -10.68
CA TYR A 109 14.53 3.41 -11.55
C TYR A 109 15.26 2.31 -12.35
N GLN A 110 15.50 1.15 -11.74
CA GLN A 110 16.12 0.03 -12.41
C GLN A 110 15.24 -0.53 -13.55
N GLU A 111 13.91 -0.45 -13.43
CA GLU A 111 12.98 -0.94 -14.45
C GLU A 111 12.65 0.10 -15.54
N ILE A 112 12.39 1.35 -15.13
CA ILE A 112 11.85 2.40 -16.01
C ILE A 112 12.73 3.65 -16.15
N GLY A 113 13.93 3.62 -15.58
CA GLY A 113 14.89 4.73 -15.65
C GLY A 113 14.35 6.00 -15.00
N SER A 114 14.66 7.16 -15.58
CA SER A 114 14.34 8.49 -15.04
C SER A 114 12.84 8.74 -14.84
N ARG A 115 11.95 7.98 -15.48
CA ARG A 115 10.50 8.08 -15.25
C ARG A 115 10.11 7.75 -13.80
N ALA A 116 10.98 7.04 -13.06
CA ALA A 116 10.80 6.77 -11.63
C ALA A 116 10.74 8.04 -10.77
N ILE A 117 11.19 9.20 -11.26
CA ILE A 117 11.02 10.49 -10.58
C ILE A 117 9.55 10.77 -10.23
N ALA A 118 8.62 10.38 -11.08
CA ALA A 118 7.19 10.56 -10.86
C ALA A 118 6.55 9.43 -10.01
N SER A 119 7.31 8.44 -9.59
CA SER A 119 6.80 7.31 -8.79
C SER A 119 6.62 7.75 -7.34
N ARG A 120 5.39 8.10 -6.99
CA ARG A 120 5.01 8.53 -5.64
C ARG A 120 4.41 7.33 -4.91
N ALA A 121 5.16 6.81 -3.92
CA ALA A 121 4.71 5.77 -3.03
C ALA A 121 5.10 6.12 -1.59
N ILE A 122 4.25 5.79 -0.64
CA ILE A 122 4.46 6.09 0.78
C ILE A 122 4.01 4.90 1.63
N CYS A 123 4.71 4.70 2.75
CA CYS A 123 4.32 3.80 3.81
C CYS A 123 4.38 4.53 5.15
N GLY A 124 3.48 4.19 6.04
CA GLY A 124 3.47 4.73 7.40
C GLY A 124 2.46 4.03 8.29
N VAL A 125 2.22 4.61 9.44
CA VAL A 125 1.33 4.10 10.47
C VAL A 125 0.19 5.09 10.69
N TYR A 126 -1.02 4.58 10.74
CA TYR A 126 -2.23 5.29 11.14
C TYR A 126 -2.97 4.48 12.20
N GLN A 127 -3.07 4.97 13.43
CA GLN A 127 -3.79 4.31 14.55
C GLN A 127 -3.49 2.79 14.67
N ASN A 128 -2.22 2.43 14.64
CA ASN A 128 -1.72 1.04 14.66
C ASN A 128 -2.03 0.20 13.39
N ILE A 129 -2.53 0.80 12.33
CA ILE A 129 -2.65 0.18 11.02
C ILE A 129 -1.42 0.55 10.18
N LEU A 130 -0.78 -0.43 9.57
CA LEU A 130 0.27 -0.19 8.58
C LEU A 130 -0.37 0.19 7.24
N VAL A 131 -0.03 1.35 6.73
CA VAL A 131 -0.64 1.93 5.52
C VAL A 131 0.38 1.99 4.41
N PHE A 132 0.06 1.42 3.26
CA PHE A 132 0.81 1.57 2.02
C PHE A 132 -0.04 2.31 0.98
N SER A 133 0.58 3.22 0.23
CA SER A 133 -0.02 3.86 -0.93
C SER A 133 0.88 3.68 -2.13
N LEU A 134 0.36 3.07 -3.19
CA LEU A 134 1.08 2.64 -4.37
C LEU A 134 0.51 3.28 -5.64
N PRO A 135 1.33 3.47 -6.69
CA PRO A 135 0.82 3.75 -8.03
C PRO A 135 -0.13 2.65 -8.52
N GLY A 136 -1.14 3.03 -9.31
CA GLY A 136 -2.19 2.12 -9.76
C GLY A 136 -1.82 1.19 -10.92
N SER A 137 -0.59 1.23 -11.45
CA SER A 137 -0.17 0.32 -12.50
C SER A 137 0.14 -1.07 -11.96
N SER A 138 -0.23 -2.12 -12.70
CA SER A 138 0.04 -3.50 -12.28
C SER A 138 1.53 -3.80 -12.09
N ASN A 139 2.41 -3.19 -12.90
CA ASN A 139 3.86 -3.35 -12.74
C ASN A 139 4.38 -2.73 -11.45
N ALA A 140 3.93 -1.50 -11.11
CA ALA A 140 4.30 -0.84 -9.88
C ALA A 140 3.79 -1.62 -8.65
N VAL A 141 2.57 -2.12 -8.72
CA VAL A 141 1.97 -2.96 -7.68
C VAL A 141 2.77 -4.25 -7.50
N LYS A 142 3.08 -4.95 -8.58
CA LYS A 142 3.88 -6.19 -8.52
C LYS A 142 5.24 -5.93 -7.88
N LEU A 143 5.95 -4.90 -8.33
CA LEU A 143 7.25 -4.51 -7.78
C LEU A 143 7.17 -4.26 -6.27
N ALA A 144 6.25 -3.42 -5.83
CA ALA A 144 6.08 -3.08 -4.42
C ALA A 144 5.73 -4.31 -3.57
N MET A 145 4.77 -5.11 -4.03
CA MET A 145 4.30 -6.29 -3.30
C MET A 145 5.39 -7.34 -3.14
N GLU A 146 6.05 -7.72 -4.23
CA GLU A 146 7.00 -8.83 -4.23
C GLU A 146 8.35 -8.45 -3.59
N GLN A 147 8.83 -7.22 -3.80
CA GLN A 147 10.16 -6.81 -3.37
C GLN A 147 10.19 -6.13 -2.00
N LEU A 148 9.09 -5.52 -1.57
CA LEU A 148 9.09 -4.67 -0.37
C LEU A 148 8.03 -5.07 0.65
N ILE A 149 6.76 -5.27 0.23
CA ILE A 149 5.65 -5.43 1.17
C ILE A 149 5.61 -6.84 1.73
N LEU A 150 5.52 -7.85 0.88
CA LEU A 150 5.39 -9.24 1.33
C LEU A 150 6.58 -9.74 2.15
N PRO A 151 7.84 -9.38 1.82
CA PRO A 151 8.98 -9.76 2.65
C PRO A 151 8.95 -9.17 4.06
N GLU A 152 8.40 -7.97 4.25
CA GLU A 152 8.50 -7.21 5.49
C GLU A 152 7.18 -7.07 6.26
N ILE A 153 6.05 -7.46 5.70
CA ILE A 153 4.71 -7.20 6.28
C ILE A 153 4.55 -7.79 7.68
N GLU A 154 5.01 -9.02 7.93
CA GLU A 154 4.94 -9.64 9.25
C GLU A 154 5.83 -8.92 10.27
N HIS A 155 7.05 -8.59 9.86
CA HIS A 155 8.01 -7.90 10.71
C HIS A 155 7.47 -6.53 11.16
N LEU A 156 6.98 -5.73 10.22
CA LEU A 156 6.43 -4.40 10.49
C LEU A 156 5.17 -4.45 11.37
N VAL A 157 4.25 -5.38 11.10
CA VAL A 157 3.05 -5.57 11.93
C VAL A 157 3.44 -6.08 13.33
N SER A 158 4.43 -6.96 13.43
CA SER A 158 4.95 -7.42 14.73
C SER A 158 5.51 -6.26 15.56
N GLN A 159 6.18 -5.30 14.95
CA GLN A 159 6.67 -4.10 15.62
C GLN A 159 5.52 -3.22 16.12
N LEU A 160 4.44 -3.07 15.35
CA LEU A 160 3.28 -2.28 15.76
C LEU A 160 2.54 -2.89 16.96
N ARG A 161 2.59 -4.21 17.10
CA ARG A 161 1.93 -4.95 18.19
C ARG A 161 2.82 -5.08 19.44
N ALA A 162 4.05 -4.64 19.37
CA ALA A 162 4.99 -4.67 20.49
C ALA A 162 4.77 -3.52 21.45
#